data_40812f11e4e845b5649c1ebd2d225c25
#
_entry.id   40812f11e4e845b5649c1ebd2d225c25
#
_cell.length_a   1.000
_cell.length_b   1.000
_cell.length_c   1.000
_cell.angle_alpha   90.00
_cell.angle_beta   90.00
_cell.angle_gamma   90.00
#
_symmetry.space_group_name_H-M   'P 1'
#
loop_
_entity.id
_entity.type
_entity.pdbx_description
1 polymer ?
#
loop_
_entity_poly.entity_id
_entity_poly.type
_entity_poly.pdbx_seq_one_letter_code
_entity_poly.pdbx_strand_id
1 'polypeptide(L)'
;DGLFHLHFDEGSFMTKNVIWAAGEFQYPKTDAFEGAELCRHTATVPSYAGLDGDDFLIIGGYESGVDAAYHLADNGKKVHIFDRADPWGEGSSNPSIALATFTIERTRHACFSEHVTLHANNGVERVTFSNGVYELTTSNGDTFQTATQPLFAGGFEGSHTFVSHLFESRDDGFPELSDRDESTTHSGMFLCGPAIRHGNENFCFIYKYRQRFAVVAQAIASSLGHETDDFVEAYRGWGMYLDDLSCCGQECLTC
;
A
#
# COMPACT_ATOMS: atom_id res chain seq x y z
N ASP A 1 -14.23 -20.04 -25.84
CA ASP A 1 -13.22 -21.11 -25.86
C ASP A 1 -12.48 -21.27 -24.51
N GLY A 2 -12.74 -20.40 -23.53
CA GLY A 2 -12.15 -20.48 -22.18
C GLY A 2 -10.68 -20.10 -22.11
N LEU A 3 -10.20 -19.30 -23.06
CA LEU A 3 -8.83 -18.81 -23.10
C LEU A 3 -8.81 -17.29 -22.98
N PHE A 4 -7.79 -16.77 -22.28
CA PHE A 4 -7.46 -15.36 -22.29
C PHE A 4 -6.66 -15.03 -23.54
N HIS A 5 -7.02 -13.94 -24.21
CA HIS A 5 -6.31 -13.40 -25.35
C HIS A 5 -5.54 -12.17 -24.89
N LEU A 6 -4.23 -12.26 -24.83
CA LEU A 6 -3.34 -11.18 -24.40
C LEU A 6 -2.77 -10.49 -25.64
N HIS A 7 -2.96 -9.19 -25.73
CA HIS A 7 -2.46 -8.34 -26.80
C HIS A 7 -1.39 -7.39 -26.27
N PHE A 8 -0.34 -7.23 -27.02
CA PHE A 8 0.77 -6.30 -26.75
C PHE A 8 1.30 -5.75 -28.07
N ASP A 9 2.13 -4.74 -28.04
CA ASP A 9 2.58 -4.01 -29.25
C ASP A 9 3.18 -4.90 -30.34
N GLU A 10 3.89 -5.96 -29.94
CA GLU A 10 4.60 -6.85 -30.86
C GLU A 10 3.82 -8.12 -31.25
N GLY A 11 2.60 -8.32 -30.73
CA GLY A 11 1.82 -9.54 -31.04
C GLY A 11 0.71 -9.89 -30.07
N SER A 12 0.34 -11.15 -30.05
CA SER A 12 -0.66 -11.69 -29.12
C SER A 12 -0.41 -13.17 -28.86
N PHE A 13 -0.85 -13.65 -27.71
CA PHE A 13 -0.93 -15.08 -27.41
C PHE A 13 -2.17 -15.43 -26.61
N MET A 14 -2.52 -16.70 -26.59
CA MET A 14 -3.64 -17.23 -25.83
C MET A 14 -3.12 -18.07 -24.66
N THR A 15 -3.80 -17.98 -23.52
CA THR A 15 -3.44 -18.74 -22.31
C THR A 15 -4.69 -19.15 -21.54
N LYS A 16 -4.59 -20.27 -20.81
CA LYS A 16 -5.65 -20.70 -19.88
C LYS A 16 -5.60 -19.94 -18.55
N ASN A 17 -4.41 -19.48 -18.15
CA ASN A 17 -4.23 -18.86 -16.85
C ASN A 17 -3.51 -17.52 -17.00
N VAL A 18 -3.94 -16.52 -16.24
CA VAL A 18 -3.31 -15.21 -16.11
C VAL A 18 -3.10 -14.92 -14.64
N ILE A 19 -1.90 -14.52 -14.27
CA ILE A 19 -1.60 -14.00 -12.94
C ILE A 19 -1.41 -12.49 -13.05
N TRP A 20 -2.34 -11.71 -12.48
CA TRP A 20 -2.20 -10.27 -12.39
C TRP A 20 -1.36 -9.90 -11.16
N ALA A 21 -0.13 -9.50 -11.41
CA ALA A 21 0.85 -9.18 -10.38
C ALA A 21 1.51 -7.80 -10.63
N ALA A 22 0.77 -6.87 -11.26
CA ALA A 22 1.32 -5.59 -11.71
C ALA A 22 1.51 -4.55 -10.59
N GLY A 23 1.15 -4.90 -9.33
CA GLY A 23 1.42 -4.06 -8.16
C GLY A 23 0.61 -2.77 -8.12
N GLU A 24 1.14 -1.76 -7.42
CA GLU A 24 0.45 -0.48 -7.20
C GLU A 24 1.38 0.74 -7.23
N PHE A 25 2.68 0.56 -7.00
CA PHE A 25 3.63 1.66 -6.80
C PHE A 25 3.69 2.68 -7.94
N GLN A 26 3.44 2.26 -9.17
CA GLN A 26 3.39 3.11 -10.36
C GLN A 26 2.09 3.93 -10.49
N TYR A 27 1.13 3.74 -9.56
CA TYR A 27 -0.17 4.42 -9.57
C TYR A 27 -0.41 5.18 -8.26
N PRO A 28 0.37 6.26 -7.99
CA PRO A 28 0.17 7.06 -6.79
C PRO A 28 -1.20 7.75 -6.81
N LYS A 29 -1.88 7.76 -5.67
CA LYS A 29 -3.10 8.55 -5.49
C LYS A 29 -2.77 10.03 -5.53
N THR A 30 -3.57 10.82 -6.26
CA THR A 30 -3.31 12.26 -6.44
C THR A 30 -4.54 13.14 -6.20
N ASP A 31 -5.67 12.56 -5.76
CA ASP A 31 -6.98 13.21 -5.68
C ASP A 31 -7.71 13.02 -4.34
N ALA A 32 -6.98 12.74 -3.26
CA ALA A 32 -7.56 12.37 -1.97
C ALA A 32 -8.22 13.53 -1.19
N PHE A 33 -7.94 14.79 -1.57
CA PHE A 33 -8.49 16.02 -0.97
C PHE A 33 -8.38 17.17 -1.97
N GLU A 34 -9.06 18.30 -1.69
CA GLU A 34 -9.03 19.50 -2.54
C GLU A 34 -7.61 20.08 -2.62
N GLY A 35 -7.06 20.22 -3.84
CA GLY A 35 -5.70 20.71 -4.07
C GLY A 35 -4.60 19.67 -3.86
N ALA A 36 -4.92 18.38 -3.82
CA ALA A 36 -3.92 17.31 -3.70
C ALA A 36 -2.90 17.34 -4.86
N GLU A 37 -3.31 17.78 -6.05
CA GLU A 37 -2.46 17.95 -7.24
C GLU A 37 -1.36 19.02 -7.06
N LEU A 38 -1.49 19.90 -6.08
CA LEU A 38 -0.47 20.89 -5.71
C LEU A 38 0.68 20.27 -4.91
N CYS A 39 0.46 19.08 -4.35
CA CYS A 39 1.43 18.35 -3.54
C CYS A 39 2.31 17.45 -4.42
N ARG A 40 3.51 17.15 -3.95
CA ARG A 40 4.38 16.17 -4.56
C ARG A 40 4.20 14.81 -3.90
N HIS A 41 3.76 13.81 -4.66
CA HIS A 41 3.63 12.47 -4.11
C HIS A 41 4.99 11.87 -3.73
N THR A 42 5.11 11.24 -2.56
CA THR A 42 6.36 10.68 -2.04
C THR A 42 7.00 9.65 -2.98
N ALA A 43 6.21 8.89 -3.74
CA ALA A 43 6.70 7.94 -4.74
C ALA A 43 7.48 8.61 -5.90
N THR A 44 7.33 9.91 -6.11
CA THR A 44 8.04 10.67 -7.16
C THR A 44 9.30 11.36 -6.65
N VAL A 45 9.64 11.19 -5.39
CA VAL A 45 10.82 11.80 -4.75
C VAL A 45 11.97 10.79 -4.76
N PRO A 46 12.98 10.95 -5.60
CA PRO A 46 14.07 9.98 -5.70
C PRO A 46 15.03 10.05 -4.50
N SER A 47 15.09 11.19 -3.83
CA SER A 47 15.91 11.41 -2.63
C SER A 47 15.42 12.63 -1.86
N TYR A 48 15.30 12.51 -0.55
CA TYR A 48 14.93 13.61 0.33
C TYR A 48 16.11 14.52 0.69
N ALA A 49 17.34 14.02 0.61
CA ALA A 49 18.55 14.77 0.97
C ALA A 49 18.82 16.00 0.10
N GLY A 50 18.31 16.02 -1.14
CA GLY A 50 18.51 17.11 -2.10
C GLY A 50 17.29 18.01 -2.27
N LEU A 51 16.27 17.89 -1.41
CA LEU A 51 15.10 18.76 -1.51
C LEU A 51 15.40 20.16 -0.97
N ASP A 52 15.06 21.17 -1.77
CA ASP A 52 15.13 22.56 -1.36
C ASP A 52 14.01 22.89 -0.36
N GLY A 53 14.30 23.79 0.58
CA GLY A 53 13.38 24.20 1.63
C GLY A 53 13.84 23.74 3.02
N ASP A 54 13.29 24.36 4.05
CA ASP A 54 13.65 24.10 5.45
C ASP A 54 12.47 23.63 6.31
N ASP A 55 11.25 23.80 5.82
CA ASP A 55 10.00 23.52 6.52
C ASP A 55 9.07 22.74 5.61
N PHE A 56 8.81 21.49 5.97
CA PHE A 56 8.05 20.54 5.14
C PHE A 56 6.75 20.14 5.81
N LEU A 57 5.66 20.18 5.05
CA LEU A 57 4.36 19.64 5.41
C LEU A 57 4.17 18.29 4.69
N ILE A 58 3.93 17.23 5.45
CA ILE A 58 3.72 15.87 4.93
C ILE A 58 2.29 15.45 5.25
N ILE A 59 1.55 15.02 4.24
CA ILE A 59 0.17 14.58 4.34
C ILE A 59 0.13 13.06 4.21
N GLY A 60 -0.30 12.38 5.27
CA GLY A 60 -0.27 10.92 5.44
C GLY A 60 0.89 10.49 6.34
N GLY A 61 0.55 9.81 7.43
CA GLY A 61 1.43 9.50 8.56
C GLY A 61 1.86 8.04 8.69
N TYR A 62 1.56 7.21 7.68
CA TYR A 62 2.00 5.81 7.66
C TYR A 62 3.44 5.67 7.12
N GLU A 63 3.80 4.49 6.64
CA GLU A 63 5.15 4.08 6.25
C GLU A 63 5.88 5.14 5.39
N SER A 64 5.28 5.56 4.30
CA SER A 64 5.89 6.53 3.37
C SER A 64 6.04 7.92 3.97
N GLY A 65 5.09 8.34 4.82
CA GLY A 65 5.13 9.65 5.48
C GLY A 65 6.21 9.70 6.56
N VAL A 66 6.30 8.67 7.39
CA VAL A 66 7.36 8.55 8.41
C VAL A 66 8.73 8.41 7.77
N ASP A 67 8.86 7.64 6.69
CA ASP A 67 10.10 7.51 5.94
C ASP A 67 10.58 8.85 5.39
N ALA A 68 9.70 9.60 4.74
CA ALA A 68 10.01 10.93 4.24
C ALA A 68 10.43 11.88 5.37
N ALA A 69 9.66 11.90 6.46
CA ALA A 69 9.95 12.74 7.61
C ALA A 69 11.28 12.42 8.27
N TYR A 70 11.59 11.14 8.45
CA TYR A 70 12.85 10.71 9.02
C TYR A 70 14.04 11.20 8.18
N HIS A 71 14.00 11.01 6.87
CA HIS A 71 15.08 11.43 5.99
C HIS A 71 15.21 12.97 5.89
N LEU A 72 14.12 13.71 5.94
CA LEU A 72 14.17 15.17 6.01
C LEU A 72 14.76 15.65 7.36
N ALA A 73 14.30 15.08 8.46
CA ALA A 73 14.80 15.38 9.80
C ALA A 73 16.28 15.06 9.97
N ASP A 74 16.77 13.96 9.42
CA ASP A 74 18.18 13.56 9.40
C ASP A 74 19.06 14.56 8.61
N ASN A 75 18.45 15.31 7.69
CA ASN A 75 19.07 16.44 6.99
C ASN A 75 18.78 17.80 7.65
N GLY A 76 18.33 17.81 8.92
CA GLY A 76 18.10 19.01 9.72
C GLY A 76 16.90 19.86 9.31
N LYS A 77 15.95 19.30 8.53
CA LYS A 77 14.75 20.00 8.09
C LYS A 77 13.66 19.91 9.16
N LYS A 78 12.83 20.96 9.29
CA LYS A 78 11.60 20.90 10.09
C LYS A 78 10.51 20.20 9.31
N VAL A 79 9.75 19.35 10.00
CA VAL A 79 8.72 18.56 9.37
C VAL A 79 7.45 18.53 10.23
N HIS A 80 6.31 18.73 9.60
CA HIS A 80 5.00 18.48 10.16
C HIS A 80 4.33 17.34 9.40
N ILE A 81 3.90 16.30 10.12
CA ILE A 81 3.14 15.18 9.52
C ILE A 81 1.69 15.26 10.01
N PHE A 82 0.76 15.17 9.08
CA PHE A 82 -0.67 15.18 9.33
C PHE A 82 -1.29 13.84 8.97
N ASP A 83 -2.07 13.27 9.88
CA ASP A 83 -2.87 12.08 9.57
C ASP A 83 -4.26 12.17 10.17
N ARG A 84 -5.25 11.61 9.45
CA ARG A 84 -6.64 11.53 9.91
C ARG A 84 -6.85 10.56 11.08
N ALA A 85 -5.88 9.67 11.31
CA ALA A 85 -5.81 8.72 12.40
C ALA A 85 -4.63 9.03 13.32
N ASP A 86 -4.33 8.13 14.24
CA ASP A 86 -3.11 8.16 15.06
C ASP A 86 -2.28 6.88 14.81
N PRO A 87 -1.58 6.80 13.67
CA PRO A 87 -0.78 5.61 13.35
C PRO A 87 0.48 5.48 14.22
N TRP A 88 0.82 6.50 14.99
CA TRP A 88 2.02 6.55 15.85
C TRP A 88 1.74 6.15 17.30
N GLY A 89 0.45 6.12 17.69
CA GLY A 89 0.01 5.69 19.01
C GLY A 89 0.22 4.19 19.21
N GLU A 90 -0.10 3.71 20.42
CA GLU A 90 -0.13 2.28 20.70
C GLU A 90 -1.22 1.63 19.84
N GLY A 91 -0.83 0.70 18.98
CA GLY A 91 -1.69 0.13 17.98
C GLY A 91 -1.61 -1.39 17.90
N SER A 92 -2.38 -1.93 16.98
CA SER A 92 -2.40 -3.34 16.61
C SER A 92 -1.03 -3.82 16.13
N SER A 93 -0.72 -5.09 16.36
CA SER A 93 0.45 -5.77 15.75
C SER A 93 0.27 -6.01 14.24
N ASN A 94 -0.91 -5.77 13.69
CA ASN A 94 -1.20 -5.94 12.28
C ASN A 94 -0.62 -4.78 11.44
N PRO A 95 0.42 -5.01 10.61
CA PRO A 95 1.08 -3.95 9.84
C PRO A 95 0.19 -3.35 8.73
N SER A 96 -1.00 -3.89 8.49
CA SER A 96 -1.98 -3.29 7.58
C SER A 96 -2.73 -2.09 8.19
N ILE A 97 -2.70 -1.97 9.52
CA ILE A 97 -3.40 -0.90 10.27
C ILE A 97 -2.49 -0.19 11.29
N ALA A 98 -1.28 -0.69 11.49
CA ALA A 98 -0.25 -0.07 12.34
C ALA A 98 1.06 0.05 11.57
N LEU A 99 1.97 0.87 12.05
CA LEU A 99 3.30 0.99 11.47
C LEU A 99 4.11 -0.29 11.70
N ALA A 100 4.91 -0.69 10.70
CA ALA A 100 5.88 -1.75 10.84
C ALA A 100 6.93 -1.40 11.91
N THR A 101 7.45 -2.42 12.58
CA THR A 101 8.47 -2.24 13.64
C THR A 101 9.66 -1.38 13.17
N PHE A 102 10.11 -1.58 11.95
CA PHE A 102 11.20 -0.80 11.37
C PHE A 102 10.87 0.70 11.25
N THR A 103 9.63 1.03 10.89
CA THR A 103 9.17 2.42 10.79
C THR A 103 9.02 3.04 12.17
N ILE A 104 8.52 2.28 13.15
CA ILE A 104 8.46 2.70 14.56
C ILE A 104 9.87 2.99 15.11
N GLU A 105 10.86 2.18 14.78
CA GLU A 105 12.25 2.44 15.19
C GLU A 105 12.76 3.79 14.68
N ARG A 106 12.41 4.20 13.46
CA ARG A 106 12.75 5.52 12.91
C ARG A 106 12.15 6.67 13.72
N THR A 107 10.95 6.54 14.23
CA THR A 107 10.31 7.60 15.05
C THR A 107 11.02 7.79 16.40
N ARG A 108 11.82 6.83 16.85
CA ARG A 108 12.58 6.88 18.10
C ARG A 108 13.97 7.52 17.95
N HIS A 109 14.42 7.83 16.75
CA HIS A 109 15.67 8.53 16.52
C HIS A 109 15.63 9.97 17.04
N ALA A 110 16.76 10.46 17.55
CA ALA A 110 16.86 11.81 18.10
C ALA A 110 16.46 12.89 17.08
N CYS A 111 16.93 12.78 15.83
CA CYS A 111 16.58 13.72 14.77
C CYS A 111 15.07 13.79 14.52
N PHE A 112 14.36 12.67 14.65
CA PHE A 112 12.91 12.64 14.48
C PHE A 112 12.22 13.44 15.60
N SER A 113 12.56 13.19 16.86
CA SER A 113 11.96 13.92 17.99
C SER A 113 12.33 15.41 18.03
N GLU A 114 13.49 15.79 17.47
CA GLU A 114 13.96 17.17 17.43
C GLU A 114 13.32 18.00 16.30
N HIS A 115 13.01 17.37 15.18
CA HIS A 115 12.64 18.08 13.95
C HIS A 115 11.22 17.77 13.46
N VAL A 116 10.55 16.71 13.94
CA VAL A 116 9.25 16.29 13.47
C VAL A 116 8.15 16.60 14.48
N THR A 117 7.09 17.26 14.02
CA THR A 117 5.84 17.46 14.77
C THR A 117 4.76 16.57 14.16
N LEU A 118 4.13 15.75 14.99
CA LEU A 118 3.06 14.85 14.62
C LEU A 118 1.69 15.46 14.91
N HIS A 119 0.80 15.48 13.93
CA HIS A 119 -0.58 15.96 14.03
C HIS A 119 -1.53 14.78 13.82
N ALA A 120 -1.74 13.99 14.87
CA ALA A 120 -2.67 12.87 14.89
C ALA A 120 -4.12 13.35 14.89
N ASN A 121 -5.02 12.54 14.31
CA ASN A 121 -6.45 12.83 14.22
C ASN A 121 -6.75 14.23 13.63
N ASN A 122 -5.90 14.66 12.70
CA ASN A 122 -5.95 15.97 12.08
C ASN A 122 -5.65 15.85 10.57
N GLY A 123 -6.60 15.28 9.84
CA GLY A 123 -6.48 15.05 8.39
C GLY A 123 -6.49 16.38 7.61
N VAL A 124 -5.81 16.40 6.47
CA VAL A 124 -5.83 17.55 5.57
C VAL A 124 -7.06 17.46 4.67
N GLU A 125 -7.78 18.57 4.57
CA GLU A 125 -8.98 18.71 3.73
C GLU A 125 -8.70 19.50 2.46
N ARG A 126 -7.78 20.47 2.53
CA ARG A 126 -7.48 21.34 1.39
C ARG A 126 -6.05 21.84 1.42
N VAL A 127 -5.48 21.98 0.23
CA VAL A 127 -4.24 22.71 -0.04
C VAL A 127 -4.49 23.79 -1.09
N THR A 128 -4.01 24.99 -0.86
CA THR A 128 -4.01 26.08 -1.84
C THR A 128 -2.62 26.60 -2.07
N PHE A 129 -2.39 27.24 -3.22
CA PHE A 129 -1.12 27.89 -3.53
C PHE A 129 -1.38 29.30 -4.05
N SER A 130 -0.83 30.30 -3.36
CA SER A 130 -0.92 31.69 -3.78
C SER A 130 0.32 32.48 -3.35
N ASN A 131 0.77 33.39 -4.19
CA ASN A 131 1.90 34.30 -3.91
C ASN A 131 3.18 33.57 -3.45
N GLY A 132 3.43 32.35 -3.95
CA GLY A 132 4.61 31.56 -3.61
C GLY A 132 4.49 30.81 -2.27
N VAL A 133 3.31 30.76 -1.67
CA VAL A 133 3.05 30.10 -0.39
C VAL A 133 1.97 29.03 -0.58
N TYR A 134 2.23 27.83 -0.07
CA TYR A 134 1.25 26.78 0.11
C TYR A 134 0.56 26.97 1.47
N GLU A 135 -0.76 26.92 1.47
CA GLU A 135 -1.57 26.90 2.68
C GLU A 135 -2.37 25.61 2.76
N LEU A 136 -2.23 24.93 3.88
CA LEU A 136 -2.85 23.64 4.19
C LEU A 136 -3.91 23.88 5.27
N THR A 137 -5.14 23.43 5.03
CA THR A 137 -6.26 23.49 5.98
C THR A 137 -6.59 22.06 6.44
N THR A 138 -6.71 21.87 7.74
CA THR A 138 -6.98 20.58 8.35
C THR A 138 -8.44 20.43 8.77
N SER A 139 -8.87 19.21 9.06
CA SER A 139 -10.23 18.88 9.55
C SER A 139 -10.59 19.55 10.88
N ASN A 140 -9.59 19.95 11.67
CA ASN A 140 -9.79 20.69 12.92
C ASN A 140 -9.93 22.22 12.69
N GLY A 141 -9.79 22.67 11.43
CA GLY A 141 -9.82 24.08 11.06
C GLY A 141 -8.51 24.83 11.25
N ASP A 142 -7.43 24.11 11.60
CA ASP A 142 -6.10 24.72 11.69
C ASP A 142 -5.55 24.99 10.29
N THR A 143 -4.71 26.03 10.17
CA THR A 143 -4.01 26.37 8.93
C THR A 143 -2.50 26.38 9.13
N PHE A 144 -1.79 25.83 8.15
CA PHE A 144 -0.32 25.78 8.12
C PHE A 144 0.18 26.33 6.80
N GLN A 145 1.24 27.12 6.84
CA GLN A 145 1.80 27.75 5.64
C GLN A 145 3.27 27.39 5.47
N THR A 146 3.69 27.17 4.24
CA THR A 146 5.08 26.94 3.86
C THR A 146 5.35 27.46 2.44
N ALA A 147 6.59 27.86 2.16
CA ALA A 147 7.03 28.11 0.79
C ALA A 147 7.48 26.83 0.07
N THR A 148 7.64 25.73 0.80
CA THR A 148 8.06 24.43 0.27
C THR A 148 6.86 23.65 -0.23
N GLN A 149 6.96 23.02 -1.41
CA GLN A 149 5.88 22.17 -1.92
C GLN A 149 5.58 21.03 -0.95
N PRO A 150 4.32 20.90 -0.45
CA PRO A 150 3.96 19.84 0.47
C PRO A 150 4.17 18.45 -0.14
N LEU A 151 4.51 17.47 0.70
CA LEU A 151 4.63 16.08 0.30
C LEU A 151 3.32 15.33 0.61
N PHE A 152 2.92 14.48 -0.32
CA PHE A 152 1.73 13.65 -0.16
C PHE A 152 2.11 12.16 -0.12
N ALA A 153 1.88 11.54 1.03
CA ALA A 153 2.07 10.11 1.30
C ALA A 153 0.71 9.40 1.37
N GLY A 154 -0.14 9.63 0.35
CA GLY A 154 -1.53 9.18 0.31
C GLY A 154 -1.74 7.75 -0.17
N GLY A 155 -0.68 6.98 -0.38
CA GLY A 155 -0.74 5.61 -0.89
C GLY A 155 -0.95 5.55 -2.39
N PHE A 156 -1.47 4.41 -2.86
CA PHE A 156 -1.51 4.06 -4.27
C PHE A 156 -2.89 3.55 -4.67
N GLU A 157 -3.19 3.65 -5.96
CA GLU A 157 -4.28 2.91 -6.57
C GLU A 157 -3.74 1.56 -7.04
N GLY A 158 -4.45 0.49 -6.72
CA GLY A 158 -4.01 -0.83 -7.15
C GLY A 158 -4.19 -1.01 -8.67
N SER A 159 -3.21 -1.62 -9.33
CA SER A 159 -3.31 -1.95 -10.77
C SER A 159 -4.49 -2.88 -11.11
N HIS A 160 -5.08 -3.52 -10.10
CA HIS A 160 -6.29 -4.35 -10.29
C HIS A 160 -7.47 -3.56 -10.88
N THR A 161 -7.50 -2.24 -10.73
CA THR A 161 -8.54 -1.37 -11.32
C THR A 161 -8.59 -1.49 -12.84
N PHE A 162 -7.45 -1.71 -13.51
CA PHE A 162 -7.40 -1.89 -14.97
C PHE A 162 -8.04 -3.20 -15.45
N VAL A 163 -8.09 -4.20 -14.59
CA VAL A 163 -8.66 -5.52 -14.87
C VAL A 163 -9.89 -5.82 -14.02
N SER A 164 -10.49 -4.78 -13.43
CA SER A 164 -11.64 -4.91 -12.54
C SER A 164 -12.83 -5.64 -13.17
N HIS A 165 -13.00 -5.50 -14.49
CA HIS A 165 -14.03 -6.20 -15.25
C HIS A 165 -13.87 -7.73 -15.29
N LEU A 166 -12.71 -8.26 -14.87
CA LEU A 166 -12.42 -9.70 -14.76
C LEU A 166 -12.65 -10.24 -13.35
N PHE A 167 -13.11 -9.41 -12.43
CA PHE A 167 -13.38 -9.79 -11.04
C PHE A 167 -14.74 -9.27 -10.60
N GLU A 168 -15.38 -10.00 -9.71
CA GLU A 168 -16.49 -9.47 -8.92
C GLU A 168 -15.93 -8.44 -7.92
N SER A 169 -16.66 -7.35 -7.69
CA SER A 169 -16.24 -6.28 -6.79
C SER A 169 -16.81 -6.50 -5.39
N ARG A 170 -15.97 -6.39 -4.38
CA ARG A 170 -16.35 -6.31 -2.98
C ARG A 170 -16.89 -4.91 -2.65
N ASP A 171 -17.56 -4.78 -1.51
CA ASP A 171 -18.07 -3.48 -0.99
C ASP A 171 -16.95 -2.45 -0.74
N ASP A 172 -15.74 -2.92 -0.46
CA ASP A 172 -14.55 -2.08 -0.26
C ASP A 172 -13.84 -1.68 -1.57
N GLY A 173 -14.39 -2.07 -2.73
CA GLY A 173 -13.85 -1.76 -4.05
C GLY A 173 -12.72 -2.67 -4.53
N PHE A 174 -12.30 -3.64 -3.72
CA PHE A 174 -11.29 -4.63 -4.10
C PHE A 174 -11.93 -5.85 -4.79
N PRO A 175 -11.14 -6.68 -5.50
CA PRO A 175 -11.62 -7.92 -6.11
C PRO A 175 -12.11 -8.93 -5.07
N GLU A 176 -13.27 -9.55 -5.33
CA GLU A 176 -13.70 -10.75 -4.64
C GLU A 176 -12.97 -11.96 -5.21
N LEU A 177 -12.37 -12.74 -4.34
CA LEU A 177 -11.46 -13.84 -4.70
C LEU A 177 -11.91 -15.14 -4.05
N SER A 178 -11.65 -16.25 -4.73
CA SER A 178 -11.70 -17.58 -4.13
C SER A 178 -10.58 -17.77 -3.09
N ASP A 179 -10.63 -18.83 -2.30
CA ASP A 179 -9.59 -19.19 -1.33
C ASP A 179 -8.20 -19.41 -1.97
N ARG A 180 -8.13 -19.41 -3.30
CA ARG A 180 -6.88 -19.58 -4.08
C ARG A 180 -6.46 -18.32 -4.83
N ASP A 181 -7.02 -17.17 -4.46
CA ASP A 181 -6.79 -15.88 -5.11
C ASP A 181 -7.18 -15.86 -6.61
N GLU A 182 -8.11 -16.73 -6.99
CA GLU A 182 -8.70 -16.79 -8.33
C GLU A 182 -9.96 -15.92 -8.38
N SER A 183 -10.24 -15.30 -9.51
CA SER A 183 -11.49 -14.59 -9.77
C SER A 183 -12.69 -15.52 -9.60
N THR A 184 -13.74 -15.05 -8.94
CA THR A 184 -15.02 -15.77 -8.79
C THR A 184 -15.84 -15.82 -10.09
N THR A 185 -15.51 -14.97 -11.07
CA THR A 185 -16.26 -14.83 -12.33
C THR A 185 -15.50 -15.30 -13.57
N HIS A 186 -14.16 -15.31 -13.52
CA HIS A 186 -13.30 -15.69 -14.66
C HIS A 186 -12.28 -16.74 -14.24
N SER A 187 -12.61 -18.02 -14.46
CA SER A 187 -11.70 -19.13 -14.14
C SER A 187 -10.38 -18.99 -14.88
N GLY A 188 -9.27 -19.22 -14.16
CA GLY A 188 -7.90 -19.05 -14.64
C GLY A 188 -7.36 -17.63 -14.48
N MET A 189 -8.14 -16.66 -13.96
CA MET A 189 -7.67 -15.31 -13.64
C MET A 189 -7.30 -15.22 -12.16
N PHE A 190 -6.03 -15.02 -11.85
CA PHE A 190 -5.50 -14.95 -10.49
C PHE A 190 -4.97 -13.56 -10.17
N LEU A 191 -5.08 -13.16 -8.90
CA LEU A 191 -4.51 -11.92 -8.38
C LEU A 191 -3.35 -12.24 -7.44
N CYS A 192 -2.22 -11.54 -7.61
CA CYS A 192 -1.09 -11.59 -6.69
C CYS A 192 -0.67 -10.19 -6.27
N GLY A 193 -0.37 -10.00 -4.99
CA GLY A 193 0.17 -8.72 -4.49
C GLY A 193 -0.70 -8.01 -3.48
N PRO A 194 -0.52 -6.69 -3.29
CA PRO A 194 -1.09 -5.94 -2.17
C PRO A 194 -2.61 -5.74 -2.23
N ALA A 195 -3.24 -5.98 -3.38
CA ALA A 195 -4.69 -5.82 -3.55
C ALA A 195 -5.50 -7.04 -3.09
N ILE A 196 -4.85 -8.13 -2.65
CA ILE A 196 -5.55 -9.32 -2.11
C ILE A 196 -6.30 -8.95 -0.84
N ARG A 197 -7.58 -9.39 -0.77
CA ARG A 197 -8.44 -9.28 0.41
C ARG A 197 -9.18 -10.58 0.63
N HIS A 198 -9.22 -11.04 1.88
CA HIS A 198 -10.03 -12.18 2.31
C HIS A 198 -10.77 -11.85 3.60
N GLY A 199 -12.09 -11.89 3.57
CA GLY A 199 -12.90 -11.44 4.72
C GLY A 199 -12.54 -9.99 5.11
N ASN A 200 -12.11 -9.80 6.35
CA ASN A 200 -11.66 -8.51 6.87
C ASN A 200 -10.14 -8.30 6.79
N GLU A 201 -9.40 -9.27 6.22
CA GLU A 201 -7.95 -9.23 6.16
C GLU A 201 -7.42 -8.58 4.90
N ASN A 202 -6.48 -7.66 5.13
CA ASN A 202 -5.71 -7.00 4.10
C ASN A 202 -4.35 -7.68 3.92
N PHE A 203 -4.04 -8.06 2.69
CA PHE A 203 -2.74 -8.63 2.34
C PHE A 203 -1.81 -7.57 1.71
N CYS A 204 -1.89 -6.32 2.17
CA CYS A 204 -1.15 -5.20 1.58
C CYS A 204 0.37 -5.24 1.84
N PHE A 205 0.84 -6.05 2.78
CA PHE A 205 2.26 -6.18 3.10
C PHE A 205 2.87 -7.42 2.47
N ILE A 206 4.13 -7.31 2.00
CA ILE A 206 4.82 -8.43 1.35
C ILE A 206 4.92 -9.66 2.24
N TYR A 207 5.04 -9.49 3.55
CA TYR A 207 5.04 -10.60 4.52
C TYR A 207 3.76 -11.43 4.46
N LYS A 208 2.61 -10.80 4.19
CA LYS A 208 1.32 -11.46 4.08
C LYS A 208 1.13 -12.06 2.68
N TYR A 209 1.16 -11.24 1.63
CA TYR A 209 0.80 -11.72 0.29
C TYR A 209 1.83 -12.67 -0.33
N ARG A 210 3.13 -12.60 0.04
CA ARG A 210 4.13 -13.52 -0.51
C ARG A 210 3.84 -14.99 -0.21
N GLN A 211 3.16 -15.28 0.91
CA GLN A 211 2.77 -16.63 1.30
C GLN A 211 1.62 -17.16 0.43
N ARG A 212 0.95 -16.30 -0.31
CA ARG A 212 -0.13 -16.64 -1.24
C ARG A 212 0.40 -17.07 -2.63
N PHE A 213 1.62 -16.69 -2.98
CA PHE A 213 2.18 -17.02 -4.29
C PHE A 213 2.24 -18.52 -4.55
N ALA A 214 2.62 -19.30 -3.54
CA ALA A 214 2.67 -20.76 -3.66
C ALA A 214 1.28 -21.39 -3.74
N VAL A 215 0.26 -20.77 -3.13
CA VAL A 215 -1.15 -21.19 -3.23
C VAL A 215 -1.65 -21.01 -4.67
N VAL A 216 -1.38 -19.86 -5.29
CA VAL A 216 -1.73 -19.61 -6.69
C VAL A 216 -0.97 -20.54 -7.62
N ALA A 217 0.34 -20.74 -7.40
CA ALA A 217 1.15 -21.65 -8.22
C ALA A 217 0.63 -23.10 -8.14
N GLN A 218 0.28 -23.56 -6.95
CA GLN A 218 -0.32 -24.88 -6.73
C GLN A 218 -1.67 -25.01 -7.44
N ALA A 219 -2.54 -23.99 -7.33
CA ALA A 219 -3.84 -24.01 -7.99
C ALA A 219 -3.70 -24.17 -9.52
N ILE A 220 -2.79 -23.41 -10.14
CA ILE A 220 -2.53 -23.47 -11.58
C ILE A 220 -1.93 -24.82 -11.96
N ALA A 221 -0.89 -25.30 -11.25
CA ALA A 221 -0.23 -26.56 -11.55
C ALA A 221 -1.20 -27.75 -11.47
N SER A 222 -2.03 -27.78 -10.41
CA SER A 222 -3.05 -28.82 -10.26
C SER A 222 -4.11 -28.78 -11.37
N SER A 223 -4.52 -27.58 -11.82
CA SER A 223 -5.46 -27.43 -12.93
C SER A 223 -4.90 -27.95 -14.27
N LEU A 224 -3.58 -28.00 -14.39
CA LEU A 224 -2.86 -28.52 -15.54
C LEU A 224 -2.52 -30.01 -15.40
N GLY A 225 -2.92 -30.67 -14.29
CA GLY A 225 -2.73 -32.09 -14.04
C GLY A 225 -1.36 -32.45 -13.45
N HIS A 226 -0.65 -31.49 -12.88
CA HIS A 226 0.63 -31.77 -12.20
C HIS A 226 0.38 -32.17 -10.74
N GLU A 227 1.15 -33.13 -10.25
CA GLU A 227 1.24 -33.49 -8.84
C GLU A 227 1.96 -32.36 -8.08
N THR A 228 1.40 -31.95 -6.92
CA THR A 228 1.87 -30.76 -6.18
C THR A 228 2.15 -31.03 -4.70
N ASP A 229 1.95 -32.23 -4.18
CA ASP A 229 2.04 -32.54 -2.75
C ASP A 229 3.42 -32.23 -2.17
N ASP A 230 4.49 -32.71 -2.83
CA ASP A 230 5.86 -32.46 -2.38
C ASP A 230 6.21 -30.96 -2.38
N PHE A 231 5.70 -30.22 -3.37
CA PHE A 231 5.85 -28.77 -3.46
C PHE A 231 5.15 -28.06 -2.28
N VAL A 232 3.90 -28.44 -2.01
CA VAL A 232 3.11 -27.85 -0.91
C VAL A 232 3.76 -28.13 0.44
N GLU A 233 4.23 -29.38 0.68
CA GLU A 233 4.92 -29.75 1.91
C GLU A 233 6.20 -28.91 2.12
N ALA A 234 7.02 -28.75 1.08
CA ALA A 234 8.23 -27.96 1.13
C ALA A 234 7.93 -26.48 1.48
N TYR A 235 6.94 -25.86 0.80
CA TYR A 235 6.61 -24.47 1.03
C TYR A 235 5.94 -24.22 2.40
N ARG A 236 5.16 -25.18 2.91
CA ARG A 236 4.66 -25.15 4.31
C ARG A 236 5.83 -25.20 5.29
N GLY A 237 6.80 -26.07 5.07
CA GLY A 237 7.99 -26.17 5.91
C GLY A 237 8.81 -24.88 5.96
N TRP A 238 8.73 -24.04 4.94
CA TRP A 238 9.41 -22.73 4.88
C TRP A 238 8.52 -21.56 5.38
N GLY A 239 7.27 -21.83 5.82
CA GLY A 239 6.32 -20.77 6.18
C GLY A 239 5.91 -19.88 4.99
N MET A 240 5.93 -20.44 3.77
CA MET A 240 5.66 -19.72 2.51
C MET A 240 4.42 -20.25 1.78
N TYR A 241 3.52 -20.93 2.51
CA TYR A 241 2.27 -21.45 1.98
C TYR A 241 1.15 -21.20 3.00
N LEU A 242 0.30 -20.21 2.71
CA LEU A 242 -0.82 -19.81 3.57
C LEU A 242 -2.14 -20.09 2.85
N ASP A 243 -2.70 -21.27 3.06
CA ASP A 243 -4.01 -21.70 2.53
C ASP A 243 -5.14 -21.66 3.57
N ASP A 244 -4.81 -21.76 4.86
CA ASP A 244 -5.78 -21.62 5.94
C ASP A 244 -5.89 -20.17 6.38
N LEU A 245 -7.02 -19.54 6.03
CA LEU A 245 -7.32 -18.14 6.34
C LEU A 245 -8.23 -18.00 7.57
N SER A 246 -8.52 -19.10 8.27
CA SER A 246 -9.48 -19.14 9.39
C SER A 246 -9.05 -18.28 10.58
N CYS A 247 -7.75 -18.06 10.77
CA CYS A 247 -7.20 -17.19 11.82
C CYS A 247 -6.92 -15.76 11.34
N CYS A 248 -7.07 -15.47 10.06
CA CYS A 248 -6.87 -14.12 9.54
C CYS A 248 -7.96 -13.18 10.10
N GLY A 249 -7.55 -12.00 10.57
CA GLY A 249 -8.44 -11.01 11.20
C GLY A 249 -8.54 -11.14 12.72
N GLN A 250 -7.86 -12.10 13.33
CA GLN A 250 -7.69 -12.16 14.78
C GLN A 250 -6.28 -11.66 15.14
N GLU A 251 -6.18 -10.84 16.19
CA GLU A 251 -4.86 -10.51 16.74
C GLU A 251 -4.16 -11.78 17.18
N CYS A 252 -3.00 -12.05 16.62
CA CYS A 252 -2.20 -13.20 17.00
C CYS A 252 -1.51 -12.90 18.34
N LEU A 253 -2.10 -13.34 19.43
CA LEU A 253 -1.57 -13.15 20.77
C LEU A 253 -0.41 -14.11 21.12
N THR A 254 -0.09 -15.04 20.21
CA THR A 254 0.85 -16.15 20.47
C THR A 254 1.94 -16.35 19.42
N CYS A 255 2.14 -15.42 18.50
CA CYS A 255 3.25 -15.46 17.55
C CYS A 255 4.49 -14.75 18.08
#